data_29c382c03cb174a3143de44557268dfb
#
_entry.id   29c382c03cb174a3143de44557268dfb
#
_cell.length_a   1.000
_cell.length_b   1.000
_cell.length_c   1.000
_cell.angle_alpha   90.00
_cell.angle_beta   90.00
_cell.angle_gamma   90.00
#
_symmetry.space_group_name_H-M   'P 1'
#
loop_
_entity.id
_entity.type
_entity.pdbx_description
1 polymer ?
#
loop_
_entity_poly.entity_id
_entity_poly.type
_entity_poly.pdbx_seq_one_letter_code
_entity_poly.pdbx_strand_id
1 'polypeptide(L)'
;MSGHIFFNDQWYGFDDGHYSAFRLIEIIKSSESSLGSLFQNLPKAYSTPELNLDVNEDKKFQIVEDFILKSDFEDGEKITIDGLRVNFDDGWGLLRASNTTPKLVLRFEADSPKRLNEIQNIFLNQLKRIDESINIELS
;
A
#
# COMPACT_ATOMS: atom_id res chain seq x y z
N MET A 1 -2.02 -3.93 -4.73
CA MET A 1 -2.94 -4.88 -4.06
C MET A 1 -3.24 -6.02 -5.01
N SER A 2 -3.21 -7.25 -4.53
CA SER A 2 -3.38 -8.46 -5.35
C SER A 2 -4.84 -8.81 -5.66
N GLY A 3 -5.80 -8.14 -5.02
CA GLY A 3 -7.23 -8.40 -5.19
C GLY A 3 -7.76 -9.63 -4.46
N HIS A 4 -6.98 -10.20 -3.54
CA HIS A 4 -7.47 -11.29 -2.69
C HIS A 4 -8.46 -10.73 -1.65
N ILE A 5 -9.63 -11.38 -1.53
CA ILE A 5 -10.70 -10.96 -0.63
C ILE A 5 -11.11 -12.14 0.24
N PHE A 6 -11.10 -11.90 1.55
CA PHE A 6 -11.41 -12.88 2.58
C PHE A 6 -12.66 -12.45 3.35
N PHE A 7 -13.71 -13.25 3.32
CA PHE A 7 -14.93 -13.02 4.11
C PHE A 7 -14.94 -13.96 5.31
N ASN A 8 -15.06 -13.41 6.50
CA ASN A 8 -15.11 -14.18 7.74
C ASN A 8 -16.43 -14.01 8.51
N ASP A 9 -17.37 -13.26 7.94
CA ASP A 9 -18.68 -12.99 8.54
C ASP A 9 -19.70 -14.13 8.26
N GLN A 10 -19.79 -14.56 7.00
CA GLN A 10 -20.72 -15.60 6.53
C GLN A 10 -20.04 -16.62 5.62
N TRP A 11 -18.69 -16.74 5.68
CA TRP A 11 -17.87 -17.61 4.90
C TRP A 11 -16.68 -18.13 5.72
N TYR A 12 -15.90 -19.03 5.16
CA TYR A 12 -14.86 -19.78 5.88
C TYR A 12 -13.54 -19.02 6.06
N GLY A 13 -13.44 -17.77 5.62
CA GLY A 13 -12.26 -16.92 5.83
C GLY A 13 -11.05 -17.24 4.92
N PHE A 14 -11.24 -17.98 3.84
CA PHE A 14 -10.21 -18.16 2.82
C PHE A 14 -10.44 -17.26 1.60
N ASP A 15 -9.45 -17.14 0.75
CA ASP A 15 -9.52 -16.37 -0.49
C ASP A 15 -10.47 -17.05 -1.49
N ASP A 16 -11.60 -16.41 -1.79
CA ASP A 16 -12.62 -16.96 -2.69
C ASP A 16 -13.20 -15.89 -3.62
N GLY A 17 -12.73 -15.90 -4.86
CA GLY A 17 -13.21 -14.99 -5.90
C GLY A 17 -14.66 -15.24 -6.30
N HIS A 18 -15.15 -16.49 -6.23
CA HIS A 18 -16.55 -16.82 -6.56
C HIS A 18 -17.49 -16.27 -5.49
N TYR A 19 -17.17 -16.47 -4.22
CA TYR A 19 -17.97 -15.92 -3.13
C TYR A 19 -17.98 -14.38 -3.18
N SER A 20 -16.83 -13.77 -3.44
CA SER A 20 -16.72 -12.31 -3.62
C SER A 20 -17.61 -11.80 -4.75
N ALA A 21 -17.69 -12.52 -5.87
CA ALA A 21 -18.58 -12.19 -6.98
C ALA A 21 -20.06 -12.32 -6.58
N PHE A 22 -20.45 -13.34 -5.82
CA PHE A 22 -21.82 -13.48 -5.33
C PHE A 22 -22.21 -12.36 -4.36
N ARG A 23 -21.30 -11.92 -3.47
CA ARG A 23 -21.52 -10.77 -2.58
C ARG A 23 -21.73 -9.47 -3.37
N LEU A 24 -20.98 -9.28 -4.46
CA LEU A 24 -21.18 -8.13 -5.34
C LEU A 24 -22.56 -8.18 -6.04
N ILE A 25 -22.98 -9.35 -6.54
CA ILE A 25 -24.30 -9.55 -7.14
C ILE A 25 -25.40 -9.26 -6.13
N GLU A 26 -25.26 -9.69 -4.88
CA GLU A 26 -26.20 -9.41 -3.79
C GLU A 26 -26.35 -7.89 -3.57
N ILE A 27 -25.24 -7.15 -3.50
CA ILE A 27 -25.24 -5.70 -3.37
C ILE A 27 -25.97 -5.05 -4.56
N ILE A 28 -25.68 -5.46 -5.78
CA ILE A 28 -26.33 -4.94 -6.99
C ILE A 28 -27.83 -5.20 -6.96
N LYS A 29 -28.28 -6.40 -6.55
CA LYS A 29 -29.69 -6.76 -6.48
C LYS A 29 -30.46 -6.03 -5.38
N SER A 30 -29.80 -5.76 -4.25
CA SER A 30 -30.40 -5.04 -3.12
C SER A 30 -30.38 -3.52 -3.28
N SER A 31 -29.60 -3.02 -4.25
CA SER A 31 -29.50 -1.59 -4.53
C SER A 31 -30.52 -1.17 -5.60
N GLU A 32 -31.18 -0.03 -5.40
CA GLU A 32 -31.99 0.63 -6.43
C GLU A 32 -31.12 1.39 -7.45
N SER A 33 -29.81 1.51 -7.19
CA SER A 33 -28.86 2.22 -8.00
C SER A 33 -28.20 1.34 -9.06
N SER A 34 -27.80 1.89 -10.18
CA SER A 34 -26.98 1.19 -11.17
C SER A 34 -25.59 0.88 -10.61
N LEU A 35 -24.92 -0.14 -11.11
CA LEU A 35 -23.55 -0.48 -10.76
C LEU A 35 -22.60 0.72 -10.95
N GLY A 36 -22.78 1.47 -12.06
CA GLY A 36 -22.00 2.68 -12.32
C GLY A 36 -22.18 3.75 -11.23
N SER A 37 -23.41 3.93 -10.72
CA SER A 37 -23.67 4.88 -9.63
C SER A 37 -23.04 4.42 -8.32
N LEU A 38 -23.03 3.12 -8.03
CA LEU A 38 -22.38 2.58 -6.85
C LEU A 38 -20.87 2.87 -6.87
N PHE A 39 -20.22 2.66 -8.02
CA PHE A 39 -18.78 2.96 -8.17
C PHE A 39 -18.47 4.47 -8.10
N GLN A 40 -19.37 5.33 -8.61
CA GLN A 40 -19.16 6.79 -8.54
C GLN A 40 -19.20 7.33 -7.11
N ASN A 41 -19.88 6.63 -6.20
CA ASN A 41 -19.97 7.01 -4.78
C ASN A 41 -18.78 6.53 -3.95
N LEU A 42 -17.87 5.72 -4.51
CA LEU A 42 -16.65 5.33 -3.80
C LEU A 42 -15.70 6.54 -3.66
N PRO A 43 -14.99 6.65 -2.52
CA PRO A 43 -13.98 7.68 -2.34
C PRO A 43 -12.95 7.63 -3.47
N LYS A 44 -12.62 8.80 -4.02
CA LYS A 44 -11.56 8.91 -5.03
C LYS A 44 -10.24 8.98 -4.31
N ALA A 45 -9.33 8.08 -4.65
CA ALA A 45 -7.96 8.10 -4.18
C ALA A 45 -6.98 8.13 -5.35
N TYR A 46 -5.85 8.79 -5.16
CA TYR A 46 -4.73 8.81 -6.09
C TYR A 46 -3.66 7.86 -5.58
N SER A 47 -3.29 6.87 -6.38
CA SER A 47 -2.31 5.86 -5.96
C SER A 47 -1.20 5.71 -7.00
N THR A 48 -0.01 5.34 -6.52
CA THR A 48 1.05 4.89 -7.42
C THR A 48 0.80 3.45 -7.84
N PRO A 49 1.36 3.00 -8.99
CA PRO A 49 1.61 1.58 -9.17
C PRO A 49 2.56 1.08 -8.06
N GLU A 50 2.84 -0.21 -8.05
CA GLU A 50 3.90 -0.76 -7.23
C GLU A 50 5.26 -0.25 -7.76
N LEU A 51 6.00 0.45 -6.90
CA LEU A 51 7.32 0.98 -7.22
C LEU A 51 8.37 0.01 -6.67
N ASN A 52 9.39 -0.29 -7.47
CA ASN A 52 10.42 -1.24 -7.11
C ASN A 52 11.79 -0.55 -7.12
N LEU A 53 12.55 -0.68 -6.03
CA LEU A 53 13.92 -0.21 -5.93
C LEU A 53 14.87 -1.40 -5.82
N ASP A 54 15.84 -1.48 -6.72
CA ASP A 54 16.87 -2.53 -6.67
C ASP A 54 17.82 -2.28 -5.50
N VAL A 55 18.05 -3.30 -4.71
CA VAL A 55 18.94 -3.27 -3.55
C VAL A 55 19.77 -4.56 -3.47
N ASN A 56 20.81 -4.56 -2.64
CA ASN A 56 21.55 -5.78 -2.38
C ASN A 56 20.67 -6.78 -1.63
N GLU A 57 20.60 -8.04 -2.11
CA GLU A 57 19.82 -9.13 -1.52
C GLU A 57 20.11 -9.32 -0.04
N ASP A 58 21.39 -9.29 0.34
CA ASP A 58 21.81 -9.50 1.72
C ASP A 58 21.44 -8.36 2.66
N LYS A 59 21.13 -7.17 2.11
CA LYS A 59 20.84 -5.96 2.90
C LYS A 59 19.36 -5.57 2.95
N LYS A 60 18.52 -6.11 2.05
CA LYS A 60 17.14 -5.63 1.88
C LYS A 60 16.32 -5.67 3.18
N PHE A 61 16.44 -6.74 3.98
CA PHE A 61 15.72 -6.85 5.24
C PHE A 61 16.28 -5.90 6.31
N GLN A 62 17.61 -5.75 6.37
CA GLN A 62 18.24 -4.81 7.28
C GLN A 62 17.85 -3.35 6.97
N ILE A 63 17.73 -2.99 5.70
CA ILE A 63 17.27 -1.65 5.28
C ILE A 63 15.85 -1.41 5.79
N VAL A 64 14.95 -2.41 5.68
CA VAL A 64 13.57 -2.28 6.17
C VAL A 64 13.53 -2.17 7.70
N GLU A 65 14.32 -2.98 8.42
CA GLU A 65 14.43 -2.88 9.89
C GLU A 65 14.94 -1.51 10.32
N ASP A 66 16.00 -1.02 9.69
CA ASP A 66 16.54 0.31 9.94
C ASP A 66 15.53 1.41 9.62
N PHE A 67 14.74 1.23 8.57
CA PHE A 67 13.67 2.17 8.20
C PHE A 67 12.58 2.21 9.26
N ILE A 68 12.16 1.06 9.78
CA ILE A 68 11.18 0.97 10.88
C ILE A 68 11.69 1.70 12.13
N LEU A 69 12.96 1.49 12.49
CA LEU A 69 13.54 1.98 13.73
C LEU A 69 13.93 3.46 13.68
N LYS A 70 14.48 3.92 12.55
CA LYS A 70 15.14 5.23 12.44
C LYS A 70 14.31 6.30 11.75
N SER A 71 13.25 5.90 10.99
CA SER A 71 12.41 6.89 10.30
C SER A 71 11.47 7.60 11.27
N ASP A 72 11.23 8.88 10.99
CA ASP A 72 10.29 9.72 11.72
C ASP A 72 9.21 10.23 10.74
N PHE A 73 7.96 10.02 11.09
CA PHE A 73 6.79 10.39 10.28
C PHE A 73 5.82 11.31 11.03
N GLU A 74 6.32 12.02 12.04
CA GLU A 74 5.52 12.97 12.86
C GLU A 74 4.17 12.37 13.28
N ASP A 75 3.07 12.81 12.65
CA ASP A 75 1.71 12.39 12.97
C ASP A 75 1.28 11.05 12.32
N GLY A 76 2.18 10.36 11.61
CA GLY A 76 1.86 9.10 10.93
C GLY A 76 1.78 7.89 11.87
N GLU A 77 0.68 7.15 11.81
CA GLU A 77 0.52 5.88 12.52
C GLU A 77 1.31 4.77 11.82
N LYS A 78 2.31 4.20 12.51
CA LYS A 78 3.16 3.13 12.00
C LYS A 78 2.55 1.74 12.23
N ILE A 79 2.48 0.94 11.17
CA ILE A 79 2.05 -0.47 11.16
C ILE A 79 3.19 -1.32 10.60
N THR A 80 3.69 -2.29 11.38
CA THR A 80 4.91 -3.05 11.09
C THR A 80 4.67 -4.55 10.86
N ILE A 81 3.53 -4.94 10.31
CA ILE A 81 3.17 -6.37 10.09
C ILE A 81 4.01 -6.97 8.97
N ASP A 82 4.18 -6.25 7.84
CA ASP A 82 4.99 -6.65 6.68
C ASP A 82 5.70 -5.42 6.13
N GLY A 83 6.91 -5.17 6.65
CA GLY A 83 7.63 -3.92 6.41
C GLY A 83 7.07 -2.77 7.25
N LEU A 84 7.03 -1.56 6.69
CA LEU A 84 6.47 -0.37 7.34
C LEU A 84 5.37 0.26 6.48
N ARG A 85 4.15 0.25 6.98
CA ARG A 85 3.07 1.09 6.50
C ARG A 85 2.89 2.26 7.45
N VAL A 86 2.74 3.45 6.92
CA VAL A 86 2.42 4.65 7.69
C VAL A 86 1.11 5.23 7.17
N ASN A 87 0.11 5.32 8.04
CA ASN A 87 -1.17 5.96 7.75
C ASN A 87 -1.13 7.41 8.23
N PHE A 88 -1.53 8.32 7.35
CA PHE A 88 -1.84 9.71 7.64
C PHE A 88 -3.34 9.92 7.48
N ASP A 89 -3.87 11.02 7.95
CA ASP A 89 -5.31 11.35 7.84
C ASP A 89 -5.80 11.38 6.38
N ASP A 90 -4.93 11.74 5.44
CA ASP A 90 -5.21 12.01 4.04
C ASP A 90 -4.44 11.10 3.05
N GLY A 91 -3.89 9.98 3.54
CA GLY A 91 -3.18 9.01 2.70
C GLY A 91 -2.32 8.04 3.48
N TRP A 92 -1.56 7.22 2.76
CA TRP A 92 -0.64 6.27 3.37
C TRP A 92 0.53 5.95 2.45
N GLY A 93 1.62 5.50 3.04
CA GLY A 93 2.77 4.93 2.36
C GLY A 93 3.14 3.57 2.91
N LEU A 94 3.69 2.71 2.05
CA LEU A 94 4.19 1.38 2.39
C LEU A 94 5.61 1.21 1.84
N LEU A 95 6.49 0.64 2.66
CA LEU A 95 7.79 0.10 2.25
C LEU A 95 7.96 -1.30 2.84
N ARG A 96 8.31 -2.27 2.00
CA ARG A 96 8.62 -3.63 2.43
C ARG A 96 9.73 -4.25 1.58
N ALA A 97 10.37 -5.31 2.07
CA ALA A 97 11.27 -6.12 1.27
C ALA A 97 10.47 -7.11 0.41
N SER A 98 10.91 -7.33 -0.84
CA SER A 98 10.40 -8.45 -1.64
C SER A 98 10.94 -9.77 -1.10
N ASN A 99 10.08 -10.79 -0.99
CA ASN A 99 10.49 -12.13 -0.55
C ASN A 99 11.19 -12.93 -1.66
N THR A 100 11.00 -12.54 -2.93
CA THR A 100 11.42 -13.34 -4.09
C THR A 100 12.46 -12.66 -4.96
N THR A 101 12.70 -11.36 -4.75
CA THR A 101 13.63 -10.57 -5.58
C THR A 101 14.46 -9.62 -4.72
N PRO A 102 15.66 -9.18 -5.20
CA PRO A 102 16.51 -8.22 -4.50
C PRO A 102 15.97 -6.79 -4.61
N LYS A 103 14.74 -6.57 -4.11
CA LYS A 103 14.04 -5.29 -4.26
C LYS A 103 13.36 -4.85 -2.97
N LEU A 104 13.28 -3.54 -2.80
CA LEU A 104 12.31 -2.91 -1.93
C LEU A 104 11.08 -2.55 -2.75
N VAL A 105 9.92 -2.79 -2.18
CA VAL A 105 8.61 -2.52 -2.77
C VAL A 105 7.99 -1.35 -2.03
N LEU A 106 7.59 -0.31 -2.79
CA LEU A 106 6.88 0.84 -2.25
C LEU A 106 5.54 1.01 -2.94
N ARG A 107 4.58 1.52 -2.18
CA ARG A 107 3.28 1.92 -2.69
C ARG A 107 2.73 3.07 -1.86
N PHE A 108 2.04 3.98 -2.54
CA PHE A 108 1.48 5.17 -1.92
C PHE A 108 0.06 5.41 -2.42
N GLU A 109 -0.76 5.99 -1.55
CA GLU A 109 -2.10 6.44 -1.88
C GLU A 109 -2.45 7.67 -1.06
N ALA A 110 -3.19 8.61 -1.66
CA ALA A 110 -3.63 9.83 -0.98
C ALA A 110 -4.88 10.41 -1.61
N ASP A 111 -5.54 11.34 -0.91
CA ASP A 111 -6.76 12.01 -1.34
C ASP A 111 -6.53 13.04 -2.46
N SER A 112 -5.28 13.43 -2.70
CA SER A 112 -4.90 14.36 -3.76
C SER A 112 -3.54 14.04 -4.37
N PRO A 113 -3.31 14.43 -5.66
CA PRO A 113 -2.01 14.25 -6.30
C PRO A 113 -0.87 14.96 -5.58
N LYS A 114 -1.15 16.14 -5.01
CA LYS A 114 -0.16 16.91 -4.24
C LYS A 114 0.27 16.12 -3.01
N ARG A 115 -0.71 15.62 -2.23
CA ARG A 115 -0.42 14.86 -1.02
C ARG A 115 0.26 13.52 -1.31
N LEU A 116 -0.11 12.86 -2.40
CA LEU A 116 0.57 11.67 -2.88
C LEU A 116 2.07 11.92 -3.08
N ASN A 117 2.44 13.01 -3.77
CA ASN A 117 3.83 13.39 -3.98
C ASN A 117 4.55 13.76 -2.66
N GLU A 118 3.86 14.43 -1.74
CA GLU A 118 4.44 14.76 -0.42
C GLU A 118 4.77 13.48 0.38
N ILE A 119 3.83 12.54 0.48
CA ILE A 119 4.05 11.26 1.18
C ILE A 119 5.19 10.47 0.53
N GLN A 120 5.23 10.39 -0.80
CA GLN A 120 6.35 9.76 -1.52
C GLN A 120 7.68 10.41 -1.14
N ASN A 121 7.77 11.73 -1.18
CA ASN A 121 9.00 12.45 -0.86
C ASN A 121 9.45 12.23 0.59
N ILE A 122 8.51 12.17 1.55
CA ILE A 122 8.82 11.87 2.94
C ILE A 122 9.49 10.49 3.04
N PHE A 123 8.89 9.45 2.46
CA PHE A 123 9.44 8.10 2.46
C PHE A 123 10.81 8.02 1.79
N LEU A 124 10.94 8.60 0.61
CA LEU A 124 12.19 8.56 -0.17
C LEU A 124 13.34 9.33 0.53
N ASN A 125 13.03 10.46 1.16
CA ASN A 125 14.01 11.21 1.93
C ASN A 125 14.48 10.44 3.18
N GLN A 126 13.55 9.77 3.88
CA GLN A 126 13.90 8.92 5.02
C GLN A 126 14.75 7.72 4.57
N LEU A 127 14.38 7.09 3.45
CA LEU A 127 15.12 5.96 2.91
C LEU A 127 16.56 6.34 2.49
N LYS A 128 16.76 7.49 1.87
CA LYS A 128 18.08 8.03 1.53
C LYS A 128 18.96 8.28 2.75
N ARG A 129 18.38 8.69 3.87
CA ARG A 129 19.13 8.88 5.14
C ARG A 129 19.63 7.56 5.72
N ILE A 130 18.95 6.45 5.41
CA ILE A 130 19.31 5.12 5.89
C ILE A 130 20.36 4.48 5.00
N ASP A 131 20.19 4.56 3.70
CA ASP A 131 21.15 4.06 2.72
C ASP A 131 21.22 5.00 1.51
N GLU A 132 22.30 5.81 1.45
CA GLU A 132 22.56 6.76 0.37
C GLU A 132 22.83 6.07 -0.99
N SER A 133 23.16 4.77 -0.98
CA SER A 133 23.47 4.01 -2.20
C SER A 133 22.23 3.62 -2.99
N ILE A 134 21.03 3.73 -2.41
CA ILE A 134 19.79 3.39 -3.07
C ILE A 134 19.51 4.40 -4.19
N ASN A 135 19.53 3.91 -5.44
CA ASN A 135 19.13 4.72 -6.57
C ASN A 135 17.60 4.83 -6.63
N ILE A 136 17.09 6.05 -6.40
CA ILE A 136 15.66 6.36 -6.42
C ILE A 136 15.30 6.89 -7.82
N GLU A 137 15.39 6.07 -8.82
CA GLU A 137 14.73 6.30 -10.10
C GLU A 137 13.34 5.65 -10.05
N LEU A 138 12.33 6.46 -9.81
CA LEU A 138 10.94 6.02 -9.89
C LEU A 138 10.59 5.84 -11.37
N SER A 139 10.61 4.61 -11.84
CA SER A 139 10.16 4.24 -13.18
C SER A 139 8.65 3.98 -13.21
#